data_54927c00e8efea834778d381ab76ca43
#
_entry.id   54927c00e8efea834778d381ab76ca43
#
_cell.length_a   1.000
_cell.length_b   1.000
_cell.length_c   1.000
_cell.angle_alpha   90.00
_cell.angle_beta   90.00
_cell.angle_gamma   90.00
#
_symmetry.space_group_name_H-M   'P 1'
#
loop_
_entity.id
_entity.type
_entity.pdbx_description
1 polymer ?
#
loop_
_entity_poly.entity_id
_entity_poly.type
_entity_poly.pdbx_seq_one_letter_code
_entity_poly.pdbx_strand_id
1 'polypeptide(L)' 'MTNLIQDTIAAASGMPLAYQVKPFCQLAGISRTTFYELLKSGKIKAMKLGGRTLIPRDEAERLARGEVR' A
#
# COMPACT_ATOMS: atom_id res chain seq x y z
N MET A 1 -8.13 9.46 21.39
CA MET A 1 -8.36 8.08 21.80
C MET A 1 -7.86 7.12 20.75
N THR A 2 -7.17 6.10 21.15
CA THR A 2 -6.68 5.12 20.22
C THR A 2 -7.83 4.37 19.56
N ASN A 3 -7.67 4.10 18.28
CA ASN A 3 -8.65 3.33 17.55
C ASN A 3 -8.42 1.85 17.86
N LEU A 4 -9.21 1.31 18.79
CA LEU A 4 -9.06 -0.07 19.22
C LEU A 4 -9.26 -1.07 18.09
N ILE A 5 -10.16 -0.76 17.17
CA ILE A 5 -10.40 -1.64 16.03
C ILE A 5 -9.15 -1.73 15.18
N GLN A 6 -8.53 -0.59 14.91
CA GLN A 6 -7.34 -0.55 14.08
C GLN A 6 -6.17 -1.24 14.78
N ASP A 7 -6.02 -1.02 16.07
CA ASP A 7 -4.97 -1.68 16.83
C ASP A 7 -5.16 -3.19 16.84
N THR A 8 -6.41 -3.63 17.01
CA THR A 8 -6.73 -5.05 17.01
C THR A 8 -6.41 -5.69 15.67
N ILE A 9 -6.76 -5.03 14.57
CA ILE A 9 -6.47 -5.55 13.25
C ILE A 9 -4.97 -5.64 13.03
N ALA A 10 -4.24 -4.61 13.38
CA ALA A 10 -2.79 -4.60 13.23
C ALA A 10 -2.14 -5.70 14.06
N ALA A 11 -2.59 -5.87 15.30
CA ALA A 11 -2.06 -6.91 16.18
C ALA A 11 -2.37 -8.31 15.64
N ALA A 12 -3.58 -8.50 15.11
CA ALA A 12 -4.00 -9.81 14.62
C ALA A 12 -3.26 -10.21 13.36
N SER A 13 -3.02 -9.26 12.46
CA SER A 13 -2.41 -9.54 11.18
C SER A 13 -0.89 -9.37 11.18
N GLY A 14 -0.37 -8.59 12.13
CA GLY A 14 1.04 -8.23 12.15
C GLY A 14 1.43 -7.27 11.03
N MET A 15 0.50 -6.81 10.21
CA MET A 15 0.77 -5.92 9.10
C MET A 15 -0.40 -4.98 8.87
N PRO A 16 -0.17 -3.79 8.33
CA PRO A 16 -1.27 -2.91 7.95
C PRO A 16 -2.10 -3.52 6.83
N LEU A 17 -3.37 -3.15 6.79
CA LEU A 17 -4.26 -3.58 5.71
C LEU A 17 -3.96 -2.84 4.41
N ALA A 18 -3.40 -1.64 4.51
CA ALA A 18 -3.05 -0.83 3.36
C ALA A 18 -1.90 0.08 3.74
N TYR A 19 -1.16 0.52 2.73
CA TYR A 19 -0.01 1.39 2.93
C TYR A 19 -0.28 2.75 2.29
N GLN A 20 0.23 3.80 2.91
CA GLN A 20 0.29 5.10 2.26
C GLN A 20 1.43 5.09 1.25
N VAL A 21 1.43 6.09 0.35
CA VAL A 21 2.40 6.13 -0.75
C VAL A 21 3.84 6.13 -0.25
N LYS A 22 4.16 7.01 0.70
CA LYS A 22 5.55 7.13 1.16
C LYS A 22 6.06 5.85 1.82
N PRO A 23 5.36 5.26 2.79
CA PRO A 23 5.81 4.00 3.37
C PRO A 23 5.88 2.87 2.33
N PHE A 24 4.92 2.83 1.42
CA PHE A 24 4.93 1.81 0.38
C PHE A 24 6.17 1.94 -0.50
N CYS A 25 6.49 3.15 -0.93
CA CYS A 25 7.67 3.38 -1.77
C CYS A 25 8.95 2.99 -1.04
N GLN A 26 9.02 3.28 0.27
CA GLN A 26 10.19 2.91 1.06
C GLN A 26 10.35 1.40 1.15
N LEU A 27 9.25 0.69 1.38
CA LEU A 27 9.29 -0.77 1.46
C LEU A 27 9.64 -1.41 0.12
N ALA A 28 9.14 -0.86 -0.97
CA ALA A 28 9.37 -1.41 -2.29
C ALA A 28 10.72 -0.96 -2.88
N GLY A 29 11.34 0.05 -2.29
CA GLY A 29 12.61 0.56 -2.80
C GLY A 29 12.46 1.34 -4.09
N ILE A 30 11.33 2.01 -4.29
CA ILE A 30 11.09 2.79 -5.51
C ILE A 30 10.84 4.25 -5.13
N SER A 31 11.00 5.13 -6.12
CA SER A 31 10.69 6.54 -5.96
C SER A 31 9.20 6.78 -6.15
N ARG A 32 8.73 7.95 -5.72
CA ARG A 32 7.34 8.32 -5.98
C ARG A 32 7.06 8.42 -7.46
N THR A 33 8.00 8.91 -8.22
CA THR A 33 7.85 9.01 -9.67
C THR A 33 7.58 7.64 -10.26
N THR A 34 8.40 6.66 -9.90
CA THR A 34 8.21 5.29 -10.36
C THR A 34 6.87 4.74 -9.92
N PHE A 35 6.48 5.01 -8.66
CA PHE A 35 5.19 4.58 -8.15
C PHE A 35 4.04 5.10 -9.02
N TYR A 36 4.04 6.40 -9.32
CA TYR A 36 2.96 6.98 -10.09
C TYR A 36 2.97 6.52 -11.54
N GLU A 37 4.13 6.20 -12.07
CA GLU A 37 4.22 5.59 -13.40
C GLU A 37 3.58 4.21 -13.41
N LEU A 38 3.85 3.40 -12.40
CA LEU A 38 3.23 2.08 -12.29
C LEU A 38 1.73 2.18 -12.11
N LEU A 39 1.29 3.15 -11.32
CA LEU A 39 -0.13 3.36 -11.10
C LEU A 39 -0.81 3.79 -12.40
N LYS A 40 -0.21 4.72 -13.11
CA LYS A 40 -0.77 5.23 -14.35
C LYS A 40 -0.86 4.16 -15.42
N SER A 41 0.12 3.27 -15.47
CA SER A 41 0.13 2.20 -16.47
C SER A 41 -0.74 1.01 -16.08
N GLY A 42 -1.35 1.05 -14.90
CA GLY A 42 -2.23 -0.01 -14.46
C GLY A 42 -1.52 -1.22 -13.87
N LYS A 43 -0.22 -1.12 -13.65
CA LYS A 43 0.55 -2.25 -13.11
C LYS A 43 0.33 -2.44 -11.62
N ILE A 44 -0.07 -1.41 -10.93
CA ILE A 44 -0.51 -1.51 -9.54
C ILE A 44 -1.83 -0.77 -9.41
N LYS A 45 -2.60 -1.14 -8.40
CA LYS A 45 -3.86 -0.48 -8.11
C LYS A 45 -3.79 0.15 -6.74
N ALA A 46 -4.40 1.31 -6.63
CA ALA A 46 -4.50 2.02 -5.38
C ALA A 46 -5.93 2.50 -5.22
N MET A 47 -6.29 2.84 -4.00
CA MET A 47 -7.61 3.38 -3.71
C MET A 47 -7.45 4.72 -3.05
N LYS A 48 -8.48 5.55 -3.16
CA LYS A 48 -8.52 6.82 -2.46
C LYS A 48 -9.54 6.74 -1.34
N LEU A 49 -9.11 7.12 -0.17
CA LEU A 49 -9.95 7.10 1.00
C LEU A 49 -9.69 8.37 1.80
N GLY A 50 -10.71 9.20 1.92
CA GLY A 50 -10.57 10.45 2.67
C GLY A 50 -9.49 11.37 2.11
N GLY A 51 -9.33 11.41 0.80
CA GLY A 51 -8.33 12.25 0.15
C GLY A 51 -6.92 11.66 0.15
N ARG A 52 -6.76 10.47 0.70
CA ARG A 52 -5.45 9.81 0.73
C ARG A 52 -5.40 8.68 -0.27
N THR A 53 -4.24 8.51 -0.89
CA THR A 53 -4.00 7.37 -1.77
C THR A 53 -3.43 6.25 -0.91
N LEU A 54 -4.08 5.09 -0.96
CA LEU A 54 -3.69 3.92 -0.20
C LEU A 54 -3.48 2.75 -1.14
N ILE A 55 -2.46 1.96 -0.85
CA ILE A 55 -2.15 0.75 -1.61
C ILE A 55 -2.56 -0.44 -0.77
N PRO A 56 -3.55 -1.24 -1.21
CA PRO A 56 -3.96 -2.42 -0.45
C PRO A 56 -2.78 -3.37 -0.24
N ARG A 57 -2.80 -4.08 0.88
CA ARG A 57 -1.73 -5.02 1.20
C ARG A 57 -1.55 -6.05 0.09
N ASP A 58 -2.63 -6.51 -0.51
CA ASP A 58 -2.54 -7.49 -1.59
C ASP A 58 -1.70 -6.99 -2.76
N GLU A 59 -1.86 -5.73 -3.12
CA GLU A 59 -1.09 -5.15 -4.21
C GLU A 59 0.38 -5.04 -3.82
N ALA A 60 0.66 -4.66 -2.59
CA ALA A 60 2.04 -4.57 -2.12
C ALA A 60 2.70 -5.95 -2.14
N GLU A 61 2.00 -6.98 -1.69
CA GLU A 61 2.54 -8.34 -1.70
C GLU A 61 2.76 -8.86 -3.11
N ARG A 62 1.81 -8.56 -3.99
CA ARG A 62 1.92 -8.96 -5.40
C ARG A 62 3.14 -8.34 -6.06
N LEU A 63 3.36 -7.07 -5.82
CA LEU A 63 4.53 -6.38 -6.36
C LEU A 63 5.81 -6.97 -5.79
N ALA A 64 5.82 -7.27 -4.50
CA ALA A 64 6.98 -7.84 -3.85
C ALA A 64 7.33 -9.23 -4.40
N ARG A 65 6.34 -9.97 -4.87
CA ARG A 65 6.56 -11.27 -5.49
C ARG A 65 6.93 -11.17 -6.97
N GLY A 66 6.98 -9.97 -7.52
CA GLY A 66 7.25 -9.77 -8.93
C GLY A 66 6.05 -10.03 -9.84
N GLU A 67 4.86 -10.15 -9.26
CA GLU A 67 3.63 -10.36 -10.05
C GLU A 67 3.08 -9.01 -10.47
N VAL A 68 3.56 -8.53 -11.59
CA VAL A 68 3.17 -7.22 -12.13
C VAL A 68 2.18 -7.44 -13.27
N ARG A 69 1.10 -6.61 -13.26
CA ARG A 69 0.10 -6.67 -14.31
C ARG A 69 0.57 -6.10 -15.63
#